data_722c48432c15f4693e571da3f248f26c
#
_entry.id   722c48432c15f4693e571da3f248f26c
#
_cell.length_a   1.000
_cell.length_b   1.000
_cell.length_c   1.000
_cell.angle_alpha   90.00
_cell.angle_beta   90.00
_cell.angle_gamma   90.00
#
_symmetry.space_group_name_H-M   'P 1'
#
loop_
_entity.id
_entity.type
_entity.pdbx_description
1 polymer ?
#
loop_
_entity_poly.entity_id
_entity_poly.type
_entity_poly.pdbx_seq_one_letter_code
_entity_poly.pdbx_strand_id
1 'polypeptide(L)'
;MRVVRAGIIGLGEVAQIIHLPILESLNTRFQVTAICDISPMLLAAMGERYRIPASARHTDFRDLVARDDVDVVFVLNSTEYHAECAIAACNAGKHVLIEKPIALTIEDASLIASARDKAGVQVMVGYMRRFAPAFVEAVDEVRNLDRIRYVRVRDIIGHNRLIIEQSSNVLYPDDIPQEAVADRQARNREMTDTAIGEDSGATLRRA
;
A
#
# COMPACT_ATOMS: atom_id res chain seq x y z
N MET A 1 -6.80 24.89 8.70
CA MET A 1 -6.68 23.89 7.63
C MET A 1 -7.58 22.72 8.01
N ARG A 2 -8.40 22.16 7.09
CA ARG A 2 -9.24 21.00 7.40
C ARG A 2 -8.36 19.78 7.64
N VAL A 3 -8.65 19.00 8.69
CA VAL A 3 -8.00 17.71 8.94
C VAL A 3 -8.49 16.69 7.92
N VAL A 4 -7.57 15.98 7.27
CA VAL A 4 -7.88 14.94 6.29
C VAL A 4 -8.16 13.62 7.03
N ARG A 5 -9.31 13.00 6.75
CA ARG A 5 -9.75 11.77 7.39
C ARG A 5 -9.28 10.57 6.58
N ALA A 6 -8.46 9.73 7.19
CA ALA A 6 -7.80 8.61 6.55
C ALA A 6 -8.44 7.26 6.93
N GLY A 7 -8.76 6.45 5.93
CA GLY A 7 -9.07 5.03 6.07
C GLY A 7 -7.85 4.19 5.70
N ILE A 8 -7.55 3.16 6.47
CA ILE A 8 -6.37 2.29 6.26
C ILE A 8 -6.84 0.89 5.88
N ILE A 9 -6.41 0.39 4.73
CA ILE A 9 -6.64 -0.99 4.28
C ILE A 9 -5.32 -1.75 4.36
N GLY A 10 -5.26 -2.76 5.20
CA GLY A 10 -4.06 -3.53 5.53
C GLY A 10 -3.34 -2.96 6.76
N LEU A 11 -3.22 -3.78 7.81
CA LEU A 11 -2.58 -3.44 9.08
C LEU A 11 -1.28 -4.22 9.30
N GLY A 12 -0.66 -4.70 8.22
CA GLY A 12 0.60 -5.39 8.25
C GLY A 12 1.79 -4.52 8.65
N GLU A 13 2.98 -5.03 8.42
CA GLU A 13 4.25 -4.43 8.82
C GLU A 13 4.38 -2.95 8.40
N VAL A 14 4.15 -2.61 7.12
CA VAL A 14 4.31 -1.24 6.63
C VAL A 14 3.32 -0.27 7.27
N ALA A 15 2.11 -0.71 7.56
CA ALA A 15 1.12 0.09 8.26
C ALA A 15 1.58 0.39 9.70
N GLN A 16 2.09 -0.63 10.41
CA GLN A 16 2.46 -0.54 11.82
C GLN A 16 3.73 0.27 12.06
N ILE A 17 4.72 0.19 11.17
CA ILE A 17 6.04 0.83 11.38
C ILE A 17 6.19 2.16 10.65
N ILE A 18 5.41 2.41 9.60
CA ILE A 18 5.54 3.62 8.78
C ILE A 18 4.28 4.47 8.84
N HIS A 19 3.18 4.01 8.24
CA HIS A 19 2.04 4.88 7.96
C HIS A 19 1.28 5.31 9.22
N LEU A 20 0.90 4.39 10.09
CA LEU A 20 0.13 4.73 11.29
C LEU A 20 0.91 5.64 12.25
N PRO A 21 2.21 5.38 12.58
CA PRO A 21 3.00 6.30 13.40
C PRO A 21 3.19 7.68 12.77
N ILE A 22 3.38 7.75 11.44
CA ILE A 22 3.52 9.03 10.74
C ILE A 22 2.20 9.81 10.78
N LEU A 23 1.06 9.18 10.49
CA LEU A 23 -0.25 9.81 10.56
C LEU A 23 -0.57 10.30 11.99
N GLU A 24 -0.19 9.54 13.01
CA GLU A 24 -0.32 9.94 14.42
C GLU A 24 0.55 11.17 14.73
N SER A 25 1.80 11.20 14.25
CA SER A 25 2.68 12.36 14.42
C SER A 25 2.17 13.63 13.71
N LEU A 26 1.41 13.45 12.64
CA LEU A 26 0.81 14.51 11.83
C LEU A 26 -0.67 14.77 12.19
N ASN A 27 -1.07 14.54 13.44
CA ASN A 27 -2.46 14.58 13.91
C ASN A 27 -3.17 15.93 13.71
N THR A 28 -2.45 17.02 13.52
CA THR A 28 -3.01 18.33 13.15
C THR A 28 -3.45 18.40 11.68
N ARG A 29 -3.01 17.45 10.86
CA ARG A 29 -3.29 17.38 9.41
C ARG A 29 -4.11 16.17 9.04
N PHE A 30 -3.91 15.05 9.74
CA PHE A 30 -4.54 13.76 9.45
C PHE A 30 -5.19 13.18 10.69
N GLN A 31 -6.28 12.47 10.47
CA GLN A 31 -6.93 11.64 11.48
C GLN A 31 -7.26 10.28 10.85
N VAL A 32 -6.80 9.20 11.46
CA VAL A 32 -7.24 7.86 11.08
C VAL A 32 -8.66 7.65 11.63
N THR A 33 -9.64 7.51 10.75
CA THR A 33 -11.07 7.37 11.14
C THR A 33 -11.59 5.96 10.97
N ALA A 34 -10.97 5.14 10.12
CA ALA A 34 -11.36 3.75 9.90
C ALA A 34 -10.15 2.87 9.54
N ILE A 35 -10.25 1.60 9.90
CA ILE A 35 -9.24 0.58 9.59
C ILE A 35 -9.91 -0.67 9.04
N CYS A 36 -9.20 -1.37 8.14
CA CYS A 36 -9.63 -2.61 7.55
C CYS A 36 -8.48 -3.62 7.47
N ASP A 37 -8.71 -4.82 7.95
CA ASP A 37 -7.81 -5.98 7.80
C ASP A 37 -8.60 -7.27 7.91
N ILE A 38 -8.12 -8.35 7.30
CA ILE A 38 -8.74 -9.67 7.41
C ILE A 38 -8.45 -10.35 8.75
N SER A 39 -7.49 -9.85 9.53
CA SER A 39 -7.14 -10.33 10.88
C SER A 39 -7.95 -9.60 11.95
N PRO A 40 -8.88 -10.25 12.65
CA PRO A 40 -9.54 -9.71 13.84
C PRO A 40 -8.56 -9.28 14.94
N MET A 41 -7.45 -10.01 15.10
CA MET A 41 -6.39 -9.70 16.05
C MET A 41 -5.75 -8.34 15.75
N LEU A 42 -5.37 -8.09 14.48
CA LEU A 42 -4.79 -6.80 14.08
C LEU A 42 -5.81 -5.67 14.21
N LEU A 43 -7.07 -5.91 13.82
CA LEU A 43 -8.14 -4.93 13.98
C LEU A 43 -8.36 -4.54 15.44
N ALA A 44 -8.33 -5.51 16.37
CA ALA A 44 -8.43 -5.24 17.78
C ALA A 44 -7.23 -4.43 18.29
N ALA A 45 -6.02 -4.92 18.04
CA ALA A 45 -4.79 -4.31 18.56
C ALA A 45 -4.55 -2.90 18.01
N MET A 46 -4.66 -2.70 16.69
CA MET A 46 -4.46 -1.37 16.09
C MET A 46 -5.63 -0.45 16.41
N GLY A 47 -6.85 -0.98 16.47
CA GLY A 47 -8.03 -0.23 16.88
C GLY A 47 -7.91 0.33 18.30
N GLU A 48 -7.40 -0.43 19.24
CA GLU A 48 -7.11 0.04 20.60
C GLU A 48 -5.98 1.06 20.64
N ARG A 49 -4.86 0.72 20.01
CA ARG A 49 -3.66 1.57 19.99
C ARG A 49 -3.94 2.96 19.42
N TYR A 50 -4.69 3.05 18.31
CA TYR A 50 -5.00 4.31 17.62
C TYR A 50 -6.40 4.85 17.95
N ARG A 51 -7.08 4.29 18.94
CA ARG A 51 -8.41 4.71 19.44
C ARG A 51 -9.48 4.74 18.36
N ILE A 52 -9.45 3.77 17.45
CA ILE A 52 -10.47 3.60 16.43
C ILE A 52 -11.65 2.84 17.02
N PRO A 53 -12.87 3.38 16.97
CA PRO A 53 -14.04 2.72 17.55
C PRO A 53 -14.35 1.40 16.81
N ALA A 54 -14.98 0.44 17.50
CA ALA A 54 -15.29 -0.86 16.92
C ALA A 54 -16.17 -0.76 15.63
N SER A 55 -17.05 0.24 15.57
CA SER A 55 -17.89 0.52 14.41
C SER A 55 -17.12 1.05 13.17
N ALA A 56 -15.82 1.31 13.31
CA ALA A 56 -14.95 1.77 12.24
C ALA A 56 -13.79 0.77 11.98
N ARG A 57 -13.92 -0.47 12.46
CA ARG A 57 -13.00 -1.58 12.20
C ARG A 57 -13.71 -2.58 11.30
N HIS A 58 -13.19 -2.77 10.10
CA HIS A 58 -13.84 -3.55 9.05
C HIS A 58 -12.98 -4.74 8.62
N THR A 59 -13.61 -5.85 8.25
CA THR A 59 -12.94 -7.00 7.62
C THR A 59 -13.06 -6.96 6.09
N ASP A 60 -14.02 -6.21 5.55
CA ASP A 60 -14.18 -5.95 4.12
C ASP A 60 -13.85 -4.47 3.82
N PHE A 61 -12.95 -4.24 2.88
CA PHE A 61 -12.56 -2.90 2.46
C PHE A 61 -13.73 -2.11 1.83
N ARG A 62 -14.74 -2.79 1.29
CA ARG A 62 -15.92 -2.15 0.72
C ARG A 62 -16.70 -1.36 1.75
N ASP A 63 -16.77 -1.88 2.97
CA ASP A 63 -17.42 -1.18 4.09
C ASP A 63 -16.62 0.07 4.50
N LEU A 64 -15.29 0.00 4.45
CA LEU A 64 -14.45 1.15 4.74
C LEU A 64 -14.58 2.25 3.68
N VAL A 65 -14.53 1.91 2.38
CA VAL A 65 -14.60 2.93 1.32
C VAL A 65 -15.98 3.57 1.21
N ALA A 66 -17.04 2.90 1.66
CA ALA A 66 -18.39 3.43 1.69
C ALA A 66 -18.64 4.48 2.78
N ARG A 67 -17.70 4.68 3.71
CA ARG A 67 -17.86 5.61 4.83
C ARG A 67 -17.79 7.07 4.39
N ASP A 68 -18.68 7.91 4.93
CA ASP A 68 -18.70 9.37 4.69
C ASP A 68 -17.62 10.12 5.48
N ASP A 69 -17.06 9.49 6.51
CA ASP A 69 -16.01 10.06 7.35
C ASP A 69 -14.59 9.66 6.92
N VAL A 70 -14.43 9.22 5.67
CA VAL A 70 -13.14 8.94 5.02
C VAL A 70 -12.97 9.86 3.82
N ASP A 71 -11.86 10.59 3.76
CA ASP A 71 -11.49 11.48 2.64
C ASP A 71 -10.43 10.83 1.74
N VAL A 72 -9.51 10.06 2.34
CA VAL A 72 -8.40 9.37 1.67
C VAL A 72 -8.26 7.94 2.17
N VAL A 73 -8.00 7.00 1.26
CA VAL A 73 -7.75 5.60 1.58
C VAL A 73 -6.27 5.28 1.36
N PHE A 74 -5.63 4.70 2.36
CA PHE A 74 -4.30 4.13 2.29
C PHE A 74 -4.40 2.64 2.00
N VAL A 75 -3.99 2.21 0.82
CA VAL A 75 -3.99 0.80 0.39
C VAL A 75 -2.62 0.22 0.70
N LEU A 76 -2.52 -0.51 1.80
CA LEU A 76 -1.29 -1.03 2.40
C LEU A 76 -1.29 -2.56 2.54
N ASN A 77 -2.28 -3.22 1.97
CA ASN A 77 -2.43 -4.68 2.00
C ASN A 77 -1.50 -5.38 1.00
N SER A 78 -1.72 -6.66 0.76
CA SER A 78 -0.92 -7.42 -0.23
C SER A 78 -1.15 -6.90 -1.64
N THR A 79 -0.08 -6.85 -2.43
CA THR A 79 -0.05 -6.23 -3.77
C THR A 79 -1.11 -6.79 -4.73
N GLU A 80 -1.47 -8.07 -4.56
CA GLU A 80 -2.48 -8.76 -5.34
C GLU A 80 -3.87 -8.12 -5.24
N TYR A 81 -4.12 -7.33 -4.21
CA TYR A 81 -5.40 -6.65 -3.96
C TYR A 81 -5.32 -5.12 -4.15
N HIS A 82 -4.16 -4.56 -4.49
CA HIS A 82 -3.98 -3.12 -4.63
C HIS A 82 -4.96 -2.52 -5.64
N ALA A 83 -5.10 -3.15 -6.82
CA ALA A 83 -5.96 -2.64 -7.87
C ALA A 83 -7.43 -2.64 -7.45
N GLU A 84 -7.92 -3.75 -6.89
CA GLU A 84 -9.30 -3.88 -6.45
C GLU A 84 -9.65 -2.83 -5.39
N CYS A 85 -8.81 -2.69 -4.36
CA CYS A 85 -9.02 -1.71 -3.29
C CYS A 85 -8.95 -0.27 -3.79
N ALA A 86 -7.96 0.06 -4.63
CA ALA A 86 -7.77 1.40 -5.16
C ALA A 86 -8.92 1.83 -6.09
N ILE A 87 -9.35 0.94 -6.99
CA ILE A 87 -10.47 1.19 -7.89
C ILE A 87 -11.76 1.41 -7.10
N ALA A 88 -12.02 0.58 -6.08
CA ALA A 88 -13.19 0.75 -5.22
C ALA A 88 -13.16 2.09 -4.48
N ALA A 89 -12.01 2.49 -3.93
CA ALA A 89 -11.85 3.79 -3.28
C ALA A 89 -12.05 4.96 -4.25
N CYS A 90 -11.48 4.90 -5.46
CA CYS A 90 -11.70 5.90 -6.51
C CYS A 90 -13.19 6.01 -6.87
N ASN A 91 -13.86 4.89 -7.10
CA ASN A 91 -15.29 4.86 -7.44
C ASN A 91 -16.19 5.41 -6.32
N ALA A 92 -15.74 5.30 -5.06
CA ALA A 92 -16.39 5.92 -3.90
C ALA A 92 -16.01 7.41 -3.71
N GLY A 93 -15.28 8.01 -4.66
CA GLY A 93 -14.87 9.42 -4.60
C GLY A 93 -13.79 9.74 -3.58
N LYS A 94 -13.02 8.72 -3.14
CA LYS A 94 -11.93 8.90 -2.17
C LYS A 94 -10.61 9.12 -2.88
N HIS A 95 -9.76 9.99 -2.33
CA HIS A 95 -8.35 10.04 -2.71
C HIS A 95 -7.65 8.75 -2.26
N VAL A 96 -6.55 8.37 -2.92
CA VAL A 96 -5.87 7.10 -2.62
C VAL A 96 -4.37 7.30 -2.52
N LEU A 97 -3.76 6.69 -1.50
CA LEU A 97 -2.34 6.39 -1.46
C LEU A 97 -2.20 4.87 -1.55
N ILE A 98 -1.45 4.37 -2.53
CA ILE A 98 -1.19 2.94 -2.73
C ILE A 98 0.27 2.66 -2.39
N GLU A 99 0.55 1.65 -1.56
CA GLU A 99 1.92 1.18 -1.39
C GLU A 99 2.50 0.63 -2.70
N LYS A 100 3.83 0.67 -2.76
CA LYS A 100 4.55 0.13 -3.93
C LYS A 100 4.57 -1.41 -3.90
N PRO A 101 4.55 -2.07 -5.08
CA PRO A 101 4.29 -1.49 -6.40
C PRO A 101 2.81 -1.13 -6.55
N ILE A 102 2.48 -0.27 -7.50
CA ILE A 102 1.07 0.13 -7.75
C ILE A 102 0.17 -1.08 -8.02
N ALA A 103 0.68 -2.03 -8.82
CA ALA A 103 0.05 -3.28 -9.20
C ALA A 103 1.11 -4.27 -9.72
N LEU A 104 0.76 -5.52 -9.95
CA LEU A 104 1.61 -6.55 -10.55
C LEU A 104 1.52 -6.59 -12.09
N THR A 105 0.46 -6.02 -12.66
CA THR A 105 0.25 -5.99 -14.11
C THR A 105 0.10 -4.55 -14.61
N ILE A 106 0.43 -4.32 -15.89
CA ILE A 106 0.20 -3.02 -16.55
C ILE A 106 -1.29 -2.76 -16.74
N GLU A 107 -2.07 -3.82 -16.95
CA GLU A 107 -3.52 -3.74 -17.08
C GLU A 107 -4.15 -3.19 -15.80
N ASP A 108 -3.84 -3.76 -14.65
CA ASP A 108 -4.33 -3.28 -13.36
C ASP A 108 -3.93 -1.83 -13.09
N ALA A 109 -2.68 -1.46 -13.38
CA ALA A 109 -2.23 -0.08 -13.25
C ALA A 109 -3.03 0.88 -14.14
N SER A 110 -3.38 0.45 -15.37
CA SER A 110 -4.21 1.21 -16.30
C SER A 110 -5.65 1.34 -15.83
N LEU A 111 -6.22 0.29 -15.21
CA LEU A 111 -7.55 0.32 -14.61
C LEU A 111 -7.62 1.29 -13.43
N ILE A 112 -6.59 1.31 -12.57
CA ILE A 112 -6.48 2.28 -11.48
C ILE A 112 -6.45 3.71 -12.03
N ALA A 113 -5.63 3.97 -13.06
CA ALA A 113 -5.53 5.29 -13.69
C ALA A 113 -6.88 5.73 -14.28
N SER A 114 -7.58 4.82 -14.96
CA SER A 114 -8.91 5.07 -15.53
C SER A 114 -9.96 5.38 -14.45
N ALA A 115 -9.96 4.63 -13.34
CA ALA A 115 -10.87 4.87 -12.22
C ALA A 115 -10.60 6.24 -11.57
N ARG A 116 -9.31 6.60 -11.35
CA ARG A 116 -8.89 7.92 -10.87
C ARG A 116 -9.43 9.04 -11.76
N ASP A 117 -9.23 8.94 -13.06
CA ASP A 117 -9.60 9.99 -14.02
C ASP A 117 -11.12 10.15 -14.08
N LYS A 118 -11.86 9.04 -14.12
CA LYS A 118 -13.31 9.04 -14.12
C LYS A 118 -13.90 9.66 -12.84
N ALA A 119 -13.31 9.38 -11.69
CA ALA A 119 -13.77 9.90 -10.41
C ALA A 119 -13.27 11.32 -10.11
N GLY A 120 -12.25 11.82 -10.82
CA GLY A 120 -11.65 13.13 -10.55
C GLY A 120 -10.89 13.20 -9.22
N VAL A 121 -10.41 12.07 -8.71
CA VAL A 121 -9.68 11.98 -7.44
C VAL A 121 -8.16 11.96 -7.66
N GLN A 122 -7.39 12.09 -6.58
CA GLN A 122 -5.94 11.95 -6.61
C GLN A 122 -5.53 10.54 -6.21
N VAL A 123 -4.60 9.95 -6.96
CA VAL A 123 -3.95 8.68 -6.61
C VAL A 123 -2.45 8.90 -6.56
N MET A 124 -1.84 8.53 -5.45
CA MET A 124 -0.40 8.60 -5.22
C MET A 124 0.14 7.19 -4.96
N VAL A 125 1.31 6.87 -5.51
CA VAL A 125 2.01 5.62 -5.22
C VAL A 125 3.15 5.87 -4.24
N GLY A 126 3.30 5.01 -3.24
CA GLY A 126 4.23 5.14 -2.11
C GLY A 126 5.72 4.99 -2.46
N TYR A 127 6.20 5.54 -3.56
CA TYR A 127 7.62 5.60 -3.90
C TYR A 127 8.31 6.71 -3.12
N MET A 128 8.42 6.55 -1.81
CA MET A 128 8.89 7.57 -0.86
C MET A 128 10.28 8.13 -1.17
N ARG A 129 11.18 7.31 -1.73
CA ARG A 129 12.56 7.73 -2.06
C ARG A 129 12.61 8.82 -3.13
N ARG A 130 11.57 8.96 -3.95
CA ARG A 130 11.46 10.06 -4.95
C ARG A 130 11.41 11.45 -4.31
N PHE A 131 11.11 11.54 -3.03
CA PHE A 131 11.04 12.79 -2.27
C PHE A 131 12.26 13.02 -1.37
N ALA A 132 13.24 12.09 -1.37
CA ALA A 132 14.48 12.27 -0.63
C ALA A 132 15.31 13.39 -1.27
N PRO A 133 15.80 14.38 -0.50
CA PRO A 133 16.56 15.51 -1.05
C PRO A 133 17.72 15.07 -1.93
N ALA A 134 18.53 14.11 -1.47
CA ALA A 134 19.66 13.57 -2.24
C ALA A 134 19.21 12.93 -3.59
N PHE A 135 18.03 12.31 -3.65
CA PHE A 135 17.50 11.78 -4.90
C PHE A 135 17.08 12.91 -5.85
N VAL A 136 16.43 13.95 -5.32
CA VAL A 136 15.99 15.11 -6.13
C VAL A 136 17.20 15.81 -6.72
N GLU A 137 18.23 16.09 -5.92
CA GLU A 137 19.50 16.68 -6.36
C GLU A 137 20.16 15.82 -7.45
N ALA A 138 20.28 14.51 -7.23
CA ALA A 138 20.86 13.60 -8.21
C ALA A 138 20.08 13.56 -9.53
N VAL A 139 18.75 13.62 -9.49
CA VAL A 139 17.90 13.68 -10.69
C VAL A 139 18.14 14.98 -11.45
N ASP A 140 18.27 16.11 -10.76
CA ASP A 140 18.53 17.41 -11.39
C ASP A 140 19.93 17.46 -12.03
N GLU A 141 20.95 16.90 -11.37
CA GLU A 141 22.29 16.74 -11.96
C GLU A 141 22.25 15.90 -13.24
N VAL A 142 21.57 14.73 -13.19
CA VAL A 142 21.47 13.83 -14.35
C VAL A 142 20.72 14.48 -15.52
N ARG A 143 19.68 15.28 -15.26
CA ARG A 143 18.90 15.99 -16.29
C ARG A 143 19.71 17.04 -17.03
N ASN A 144 20.74 17.58 -16.40
CA ASN A 144 21.61 18.61 -16.96
C ASN A 144 22.81 18.04 -17.74
N LEU A 145 22.92 16.71 -17.86
CA LEU A 145 23.98 16.06 -18.63
C LEU A 145 23.63 16.07 -20.14
N ASP A 146 24.51 16.60 -20.95
CA ASP A 146 24.36 16.59 -22.42
C ASP A 146 24.32 15.17 -23.00
N ARG A 147 25.05 14.24 -22.37
CA ARG A 147 25.16 12.86 -22.85
C ARG A 147 25.50 11.90 -21.72
N ILE A 148 24.67 10.85 -21.59
CA ILE A 148 24.95 9.72 -20.71
C ILE A 148 25.57 8.59 -21.54
N ARG A 149 26.81 8.18 -21.20
CA ARG A 149 27.54 7.10 -21.87
C ARG A 149 27.42 5.75 -21.18
N TYR A 150 27.25 5.77 -19.86
CA TYR A 150 27.14 4.57 -19.04
C TYR A 150 26.32 4.85 -17.79
N VAL A 151 25.43 3.93 -17.44
CA VAL A 151 24.66 3.98 -16.20
C VAL A 151 24.83 2.65 -15.46
N ARG A 152 25.15 2.72 -14.19
CA ARG A 152 25.14 1.57 -13.28
C ARG A 152 24.23 1.86 -12.11
N VAL A 153 23.16 1.07 -11.98
CA VAL A 153 22.28 1.10 -10.81
C VAL A 153 22.66 -0.05 -9.90
N ARG A 154 22.84 0.24 -8.62
CA ARG A 154 23.11 -0.76 -7.60
C ARG A 154 22.19 -0.47 -6.40
N ASP A 155 21.24 -1.36 -6.14
CA ASP A 155 20.39 -1.35 -4.95
C ASP A 155 20.64 -2.64 -4.17
N ILE A 156 21.18 -2.54 -2.98
CA ILE A 156 21.48 -3.67 -2.10
C ILE A 156 20.78 -3.39 -0.78
N ILE A 157 19.75 -4.18 -0.50
CA ILE A 157 19.04 -4.15 0.77
C ILE A 157 19.50 -5.37 1.58
N GLY A 158 19.90 -5.17 2.83
CA GLY A 158 20.13 -6.23 3.79
C GLY A 158 18.82 -6.95 4.15
N HIS A 159 18.91 -8.00 4.97
CA HIS A 159 17.73 -8.70 5.47
C HIS A 159 16.77 -7.74 6.18
N ASN A 160 15.66 -7.45 5.54
CA ASN A 160 14.65 -6.48 6.02
C ASN A 160 14.14 -6.85 7.41
N ARG A 161 13.92 -8.14 7.66
CA ARG A 161 13.49 -8.67 8.95
C ARG A 161 14.43 -8.31 10.10
N LEU A 162 15.75 -8.43 9.89
CA LEU A 162 16.73 -8.08 10.93
C LEU A 162 16.64 -6.58 11.30
N ILE A 163 16.52 -5.72 10.28
CA ILE A 163 16.39 -4.27 10.49
C ILE A 163 15.12 -3.95 11.26
N ILE A 164 14.01 -4.58 10.90
CA ILE A 164 12.70 -4.36 11.52
C ILE A 164 12.69 -4.85 12.96
N GLU A 165 13.17 -6.06 13.23
CA GLU A 165 13.26 -6.63 14.60
C GLU A 165 14.13 -5.81 15.54
N GLN A 166 15.16 -5.11 15.00
CA GLN A 166 16.03 -4.24 15.81
C GLN A 166 15.46 -2.84 16.04
N SER A 167 14.60 -2.34 15.15
CA SER A 167 14.13 -0.96 15.18
C SER A 167 12.65 -0.79 15.54
N SER A 168 11.88 -1.87 15.51
CA SER A 168 10.42 -1.81 15.61
C SER A 168 9.84 -3.07 16.27
N ASN A 169 8.65 -2.93 16.82
CA ASN A 169 7.88 -4.05 17.37
C ASN A 169 6.62 -4.25 16.50
N VAL A 170 6.64 -5.26 15.64
CA VAL A 170 5.55 -5.59 14.72
C VAL A 170 4.73 -6.75 15.28
N LEU A 171 3.43 -6.58 15.32
CA LEU A 171 2.49 -7.64 15.62
C LEU A 171 2.17 -8.42 14.34
N TYR A 172 2.58 -9.68 14.28
CA TYR A 172 2.25 -10.59 13.19
C TYR A 172 1.03 -11.42 13.55
N PRO A 173 0.00 -11.44 12.68
CA PRO A 173 -1.23 -12.18 12.97
C PRO A 173 -1.03 -13.70 12.80
N ASP A 174 -1.68 -14.47 13.65
CA ASP A 174 -1.78 -15.94 13.57
C ASP A 174 -3.22 -16.41 13.24
N ASP A 175 -4.13 -15.45 13.04
CA ASP A 175 -5.57 -15.68 12.80
C ASP A 175 -5.99 -15.46 11.32
N ILE A 176 -5.03 -15.42 10.39
CA ILE A 176 -5.34 -15.31 8.96
C ILE A 176 -6.00 -16.59 8.45
N PRO A 177 -7.21 -16.52 7.86
CA PRO A 177 -7.88 -17.70 7.31
C PRO A 177 -7.05 -18.38 6.21
N GLN A 178 -6.98 -19.70 6.23
CA GLN A 178 -6.21 -20.47 5.22
C GLN A 178 -6.73 -20.22 3.79
N GLU A 179 -8.03 -20.02 3.62
CA GLU A 179 -8.65 -19.65 2.34
C GLU A 179 -8.13 -18.32 1.80
N ALA A 180 -7.91 -17.31 2.65
CA ALA A 180 -7.36 -16.03 2.25
C ALA A 180 -5.88 -16.17 1.82
N VAL A 181 -5.12 -17.05 2.49
CA VAL A 181 -3.76 -17.36 2.06
C VAL A 181 -3.74 -18.04 0.70
N ALA A 182 -4.65 -19.02 0.49
CA ALA A 182 -4.79 -19.73 -0.78
C ALA A 182 -5.24 -18.80 -1.92
N ASP A 183 -6.21 -17.92 -1.68
CA ASP A 183 -6.68 -16.93 -2.65
C ASP A 183 -5.55 -15.99 -3.06
N ARG A 184 -4.80 -15.44 -2.12
CA ARG A 184 -3.63 -14.59 -2.41
C ARG A 184 -2.60 -15.32 -3.28
N GLN A 185 -2.31 -16.57 -2.96
CA GLN A 185 -1.35 -17.38 -3.74
C GLN A 185 -1.86 -17.65 -5.17
N ALA A 186 -3.15 -17.91 -5.33
CA ALA A 186 -3.77 -18.11 -6.63
C ALA A 186 -3.72 -16.85 -7.47
N ARG A 187 -4.11 -15.70 -6.91
CA ARG A 187 -4.03 -14.37 -7.56
C ARG A 187 -2.59 -14.03 -7.96
N ASN A 188 -1.62 -14.21 -7.06
CA ASN A 188 -0.22 -13.95 -7.37
C ASN A 188 0.27 -14.79 -8.56
N ARG A 189 -0.11 -16.06 -8.60
CA ARG A 189 0.22 -16.95 -9.73
C ARG A 189 -0.39 -16.45 -11.03
N GLU A 190 -1.70 -16.20 -11.05
CA GLU A 190 -2.43 -15.73 -12.22
C GLU A 190 -1.85 -14.42 -12.77
N MET A 191 -1.65 -13.44 -11.90
CA MET A 191 -1.10 -12.13 -12.27
C MET A 191 0.33 -12.24 -12.80
N THR A 192 1.16 -13.08 -12.17
CA THR A 192 2.54 -13.33 -12.62
C THR A 192 2.56 -14.01 -14.00
N ASP A 193 1.74 -15.05 -14.17
CA ASP A 193 1.67 -15.78 -15.43
C ASP A 193 1.11 -14.92 -16.57
N THR A 194 0.15 -14.05 -16.27
CA THR A 194 -0.37 -13.03 -17.21
C THR A 194 0.72 -12.02 -17.60
N ALA A 195 1.51 -11.56 -16.64
CA ALA A 195 2.51 -10.51 -16.87
C ALA A 195 3.73 -10.98 -17.66
N ILE A 196 4.21 -12.23 -17.46
CA ILE A 196 5.48 -12.70 -18.01
C ILE A 196 5.40 -14.08 -18.71
N GLY A 197 4.21 -14.66 -18.80
CA GLY A 197 3.97 -15.99 -19.35
C GLY A 197 4.19 -17.12 -18.33
N GLU A 198 3.47 -18.23 -18.52
CA GLU A 198 3.42 -19.36 -17.57
C GLU A 198 4.80 -19.97 -17.27
N ASP A 199 5.62 -20.22 -18.31
CA ASP A 199 6.96 -20.82 -18.15
C ASP A 199 7.91 -19.93 -17.35
N SER A 200 7.89 -18.61 -17.64
CA SER A 200 8.70 -17.64 -16.93
C SER A 200 8.20 -17.44 -15.48
N GLY A 201 6.90 -17.42 -15.28
CA GLY A 201 6.28 -17.38 -13.97
C GLY A 201 6.63 -18.59 -13.11
N ALA A 202 6.62 -19.78 -13.69
CA ALA A 202 7.04 -21.02 -12.99
C ALA A 202 8.51 -20.98 -12.57
N THR A 203 9.38 -20.41 -13.39
CA THR A 203 10.81 -20.24 -13.09
C THR A 203 11.02 -19.24 -11.96
N LEU A 204 10.34 -18.09 -12.00
CA LEU A 204 10.43 -17.06 -10.95
C LEU A 204 9.98 -17.59 -9.58
N ARG A 205 8.93 -18.43 -9.53
CA ARG A 205 8.43 -18.99 -8.28
C ARG A 205 9.35 -20.06 -7.65
N ARG A 206 10.35 -20.55 -8.39
CA ARG A 206 11.33 -21.55 -7.92
C ARG A 206 12.64 -20.91 -7.44
N ALA A 207 12.89 -19.65 -7.77
CA ALA A 207 14.06 -18.88 -7.39
C ALA A 207 13.87 -18.19 -6.05
#